data_b77b26144ac76afce80a50a6da1884b3
#
_entry.id   b77b26144ac76afce80a50a6da1884b3
#
_cell.length_a   1.000
_cell.length_b   1.000
_cell.length_c   1.000
_cell.angle_alpha   90.00
_cell.angle_beta   90.00
_cell.angle_gamma   90.00
#
_symmetry.space_group_name_H-M   'P 1'
#
loop_
_entity.id
_entity.type
_entity.pdbx_description
1 polymer ?
#
loop_
_entity_poly.entity_id
_entity_poly.type
_entity_poly.pdbx_seq_one_letter_code
_entity_poly.pdbx_strand_id
1 'polypeptide(L)'
;MAWRRVSLVCLSIGSAVMLAGCGGSSDAVAPPMTTTTAAAPVTTTTTTVPPTTTTTTIAPPTTTTQAPTTTLVDVPYEHNESYFFTSPDGGFQCGIIKLPNRTEAGCQGSTSPVPPRPADCMVDWGHGIRVENDGEASFMCAGGLVYTSGGDEPDAALPAGAKLTKLGYTCSTTATAVTCTNDETSHGFTVAPDSNKTF
;
A
#
# COMPACT_ATOMS: atom_id res chain seq x y z
N MET A 1 -22.80 -48.87 15.99
CA MET A 1 -23.56 -48.09 16.98
C MET A 1 -24.09 -46.84 16.31
N ALA A 2 -25.32 -46.48 16.53
CA ALA A 2 -26.29 -45.80 15.72
C ALA A 2 -25.91 -44.35 15.28
N TRP A 3 -26.04 -44.09 13.98
CA TRP A 3 -26.08 -42.73 13.36
C TRP A 3 -27.49 -42.16 13.52
N ARG A 4 -27.62 -41.05 14.21
CA ARG A 4 -28.84 -40.26 14.21
C ARG A 4 -28.77 -39.21 13.08
N ARG A 5 -29.61 -39.38 12.08
CA ARG A 5 -29.94 -38.37 11.09
C ARG A 5 -30.88 -37.37 11.75
N VAL A 6 -30.51 -36.10 11.74
CA VAL A 6 -31.40 -34.98 12.03
C VAL A 6 -31.73 -34.27 10.71
N SER A 7 -32.98 -34.46 10.29
CA SER A 7 -33.58 -33.70 9.19
C SER A 7 -34.02 -32.33 9.72
N LEU A 8 -33.60 -31.25 9.13
CA LEU A 8 -34.13 -29.93 9.39
C LEU A 8 -34.99 -29.49 8.20
N VAL A 9 -36.23 -29.18 8.53
CA VAL A 9 -37.33 -28.76 7.63
C VAL A 9 -37.10 -27.29 7.26
N CYS A 10 -37.17 -27.01 5.95
CA CYS A 10 -37.24 -25.66 5.38
C CYS A 10 -38.60 -25.04 5.66
N LEU A 11 -38.63 -23.86 6.24
CA LEU A 11 -39.79 -22.99 6.26
C LEU A 11 -39.48 -21.75 5.44
N SER A 12 -40.11 -21.68 4.28
CA SER A 12 -40.15 -20.55 3.37
C SER A 12 -41.22 -19.56 3.81
N ILE A 13 -40.81 -18.29 4.10
CA ILE A 13 -41.76 -17.18 4.21
C ILE A 13 -41.37 -16.13 3.20
N GLY A 14 -42.20 -15.97 2.19
CA GLY A 14 -42.11 -14.89 1.22
C GLY A 14 -42.67 -13.58 1.79
N SER A 15 -42.05 -12.50 1.43
CA SER A 15 -42.64 -11.14 1.52
C SER A 15 -42.12 -10.32 0.34
N ALA A 16 -43.01 -10.09 -0.59
CA ALA A 16 -42.87 -9.10 -1.66
C ALA A 16 -43.23 -7.72 -1.09
N VAL A 17 -42.34 -6.75 -1.25
CA VAL A 17 -42.68 -5.32 -1.11
C VAL A 17 -42.24 -4.62 -2.38
N MET A 18 -43.23 -4.25 -3.19
CA MET A 18 -43.11 -3.28 -4.29
C MET A 18 -43.16 -1.87 -3.67
N LEU A 19 -42.19 -1.04 -3.98
CA LEU A 19 -42.31 0.40 -3.85
C LEU A 19 -41.84 1.05 -5.14
N ALA A 20 -42.80 1.54 -5.87
CA ALA A 20 -42.64 2.50 -6.96
C ALA A 20 -42.41 3.89 -6.36
N GLY A 21 -41.47 4.61 -6.89
CA GLY A 21 -41.18 6.00 -6.49
C GLY A 21 -40.54 6.77 -7.65
N CYS A 22 -41.36 7.54 -8.34
CA CYS A 22 -41.17 8.77 -9.12
C CYS A 22 -39.80 9.40 -9.18
N GLY A 23 -39.18 9.66 -10.35
CA GLY A 23 -39.36 10.89 -11.12
C GLY A 23 -38.65 12.11 -10.51
N GLY A 24 -37.48 12.44 -11.04
CA GLY A 24 -36.81 13.72 -10.78
C GLY A 24 -35.89 14.05 -11.95
N SER A 25 -36.45 14.82 -12.91
CA SER A 25 -35.69 15.50 -13.95
C SER A 25 -34.84 16.60 -13.29
N SER A 26 -33.55 16.57 -13.50
CA SER A 26 -32.66 17.68 -13.13
C SER A 26 -32.08 18.29 -14.39
N ASP A 27 -32.43 19.56 -14.58
CA ASP A 27 -32.03 20.44 -15.66
C ASP A 27 -30.51 20.56 -15.77
N ALA A 28 -30.01 20.42 -16.99
CA ALA A 28 -28.63 20.68 -17.35
C ALA A 28 -28.39 22.20 -17.37
N VAL A 29 -27.62 22.70 -16.42
CA VAL A 29 -27.07 24.06 -16.46
C VAL A 29 -25.75 24.04 -17.22
N ALA A 30 -25.70 24.74 -18.34
CA ALA A 30 -24.51 24.96 -19.14
C ALA A 30 -23.50 25.85 -18.42
N PRO A 31 -22.17 25.59 -18.50
CA PRO A 31 -21.16 26.46 -17.93
C PRO A 31 -20.98 27.74 -18.77
N PRO A 32 -20.65 28.87 -18.15
CA PRO A 32 -20.41 30.14 -18.86
C PRO A 32 -19.08 30.11 -19.63
N MET A 33 -19.13 30.63 -20.85
CA MET A 33 -17.96 30.85 -21.70
C MET A 33 -17.03 31.88 -21.08
N THR A 34 -15.79 31.52 -20.90
CA THR A 34 -14.74 32.41 -20.42
C THR A 34 -14.15 33.15 -21.63
N THR A 35 -14.25 34.46 -21.61
CA THR A 35 -13.73 35.40 -22.61
C THR A 35 -12.19 35.44 -22.54
N THR A 36 -11.52 35.13 -23.63
CA THR A 36 -10.08 35.25 -23.80
C THR A 36 -9.69 36.71 -23.93
N THR A 37 -9.00 37.26 -22.95
CA THR A 37 -8.39 38.61 -23.03
C THR A 37 -7.02 38.50 -23.71
N ALA A 38 -6.85 39.17 -24.80
CA ALA A 38 -5.59 39.27 -25.55
C ALA A 38 -4.53 40.07 -24.75
N ALA A 39 -3.34 39.52 -24.64
CA ALA A 39 -2.19 40.14 -24.00
C ALA A 39 -1.56 41.19 -24.96
N ALA A 40 -1.21 42.34 -24.41
CA ALA A 40 -0.51 43.44 -25.09
C ALA A 40 0.98 43.10 -25.35
N PRO A 41 1.62 43.69 -26.36
CA PRO A 41 3.01 43.40 -26.72
C PRO A 41 3.98 43.98 -25.70
N VAL A 42 4.92 43.14 -25.25
CA VAL A 42 6.02 43.50 -24.34
C VAL A 42 7.15 44.15 -25.17
N THR A 43 7.48 45.36 -24.85
CA THR A 43 8.64 46.10 -25.41
C THR A 43 9.92 45.57 -24.78
N THR A 44 10.81 44.99 -25.58
CA THR A 44 12.11 44.46 -25.12
C THR A 44 13.09 45.63 -25.03
N THR A 45 13.47 46.00 -23.79
CA THR A 45 14.58 46.95 -23.56
C THR A 45 15.87 46.14 -23.43
N THR A 46 16.79 46.30 -24.38
CA THR A 46 18.11 45.67 -24.37
C THR A 46 19.00 46.40 -23.37
N THR A 47 19.26 45.81 -22.21
CA THR A 47 20.25 46.35 -21.25
C THR A 47 21.58 45.66 -21.50
N THR A 48 22.59 46.42 -21.89
CA THR A 48 23.98 45.97 -22.05
C THR A 48 24.60 45.75 -20.68
N VAL A 49 24.94 44.53 -20.35
CA VAL A 49 25.61 44.13 -19.09
C VAL A 49 27.11 44.20 -19.27
N PRO A 50 27.89 44.88 -18.36
CA PRO A 50 29.35 44.87 -18.40
C PRO A 50 29.92 43.47 -18.05
N PRO A 51 31.16 43.14 -18.47
CA PRO A 51 31.75 41.83 -18.27
C PRO A 51 32.00 41.55 -16.76
N THR A 52 31.35 40.56 -16.26
CA THR A 52 31.56 40.07 -14.88
C THR A 52 32.76 39.14 -14.84
N THR A 53 33.75 39.50 -14.05
CA THR A 53 34.90 38.65 -13.73
C THR A 53 34.46 37.43 -12.96
N THR A 54 34.53 36.25 -13.57
CA THR A 54 34.16 34.99 -12.94
C THR A 54 35.26 34.55 -11.96
N THR A 55 35.08 34.79 -10.68
CA THR A 55 35.87 34.16 -9.64
C THR A 55 35.36 32.75 -9.47
N THR A 56 36.15 31.75 -9.90
CA THR A 56 35.84 30.34 -9.70
C THR A 56 36.03 29.97 -8.22
N THR A 57 34.98 30.03 -7.45
CA THR A 57 34.96 29.48 -6.08
C THR A 57 34.84 27.98 -6.18
N ILE A 58 35.91 27.25 -5.86
CA ILE A 58 35.89 25.79 -5.71
C ILE A 58 35.04 25.46 -4.48
N ALA A 59 33.87 24.84 -4.71
CA ALA A 59 33.05 24.34 -3.63
C ALA A 59 33.79 23.24 -2.85
N PRO A 60 33.73 23.23 -1.49
CA PRO A 60 34.30 22.16 -0.71
C PRO A 60 33.64 20.82 -1.03
N PRO A 61 34.36 19.69 -0.95
CA PRO A 61 33.81 18.38 -1.22
C PRO A 61 32.63 18.10 -0.28
N THR A 62 31.46 17.84 -0.84
CA THR A 62 30.29 17.41 -0.08
C THR A 62 30.57 16.01 0.44
N THR A 63 30.93 15.91 1.70
CA THR A 63 31.00 14.61 2.40
C THR A 63 29.59 14.09 2.54
N THR A 64 29.19 13.16 1.68
CA THR A 64 27.94 12.42 1.83
C THR A 64 28.10 11.51 3.05
N THR A 65 27.64 11.98 4.20
CA THR A 65 27.50 11.14 5.38
C THR A 65 26.42 10.11 5.08
N GLN A 66 26.81 8.88 4.75
CA GLN A 66 25.90 7.76 4.74
C GLN A 66 25.31 7.65 6.15
N ALA A 67 23.98 7.72 6.23
CA ALA A 67 23.29 7.40 7.48
C ALA A 67 23.69 5.99 7.91
N PRO A 68 24.01 5.75 9.21
CA PRO A 68 24.35 4.42 9.68
C PRO A 68 23.19 3.48 9.34
N THR A 69 23.48 2.41 8.60
CA THR A 69 22.56 1.28 8.42
C THR A 69 22.43 0.64 9.80
N THR A 70 21.41 1.01 10.54
CA THR A 70 21.09 0.39 11.82
C THR A 70 20.60 -1.02 11.51
N THR A 71 21.48 -2.00 11.62
CA THR A 71 21.08 -3.41 11.67
C THR A 71 20.33 -3.57 12.99
N LEU A 72 19.00 -3.66 12.94
CA LEU A 72 18.18 -3.95 14.11
C LEU A 72 18.49 -5.36 14.58
N VAL A 73 19.27 -5.45 15.66
CA VAL A 73 19.57 -6.69 16.35
C VAL A 73 18.35 -7.06 17.17
N ASP A 74 17.70 -8.18 16.79
CA ASP A 74 16.73 -8.94 17.59
C ASP A 74 15.65 -8.16 18.34
N VAL A 75 14.90 -7.33 17.62
CA VAL A 75 13.61 -6.86 18.12
C VAL A 75 12.59 -8.01 17.97
N PRO A 76 11.64 -8.17 18.90
CA PRO A 76 10.70 -9.29 18.94
C PRO A 76 9.63 -9.22 17.84
N TYR A 77 10.06 -9.26 16.59
CA TYR A 77 9.14 -9.38 15.44
C TYR A 77 8.70 -10.83 15.24
N GLU A 78 9.43 -11.80 15.83
CA GLU A 78 9.18 -13.21 15.60
C GLU A 78 8.04 -13.74 16.46
N HIS A 79 7.07 -14.40 15.81
CA HIS A 79 6.01 -15.16 16.44
C HIS A 79 5.72 -16.41 15.60
N ASN A 80 5.91 -17.61 16.17
CA ASN A 80 5.67 -18.92 15.52
C ASN A 80 6.36 -19.04 14.14
N GLU A 81 7.66 -18.76 14.06
CA GLU A 81 8.47 -18.79 12.81
C GLU A 81 8.02 -17.76 11.75
N SER A 82 7.17 -16.82 12.10
CA SER A 82 6.72 -15.71 11.27
C SER A 82 7.14 -14.40 11.93
N TYR A 83 7.17 -13.34 11.16
CA TYR A 83 7.69 -12.05 11.58
C TYR A 83 6.65 -10.98 11.28
N PHE A 84 6.23 -10.23 12.29
CA PHE A 84 5.17 -9.24 12.18
C PHE A 84 5.67 -7.87 12.60
N PHE A 85 5.22 -6.84 11.89
CA PHE A 85 5.57 -5.46 12.20
C PHE A 85 4.51 -4.49 11.66
N THR A 86 4.49 -3.27 12.19
CA THR A 86 3.71 -2.17 11.61
C THR A 86 4.60 -1.22 10.82
N SER A 87 4.03 -0.49 9.88
CA SER A 87 4.71 0.65 9.26
C SER A 87 5.02 1.73 10.31
N PRO A 88 6.00 2.62 10.09
CA PRO A 88 6.37 3.64 11.08
C PRO A 88 5.23 4.57 11.50
N ASP A 89 4.27 4.82 10.61
CA ASP A 89 3.07 5.62 10.84
C ASP A 89 1.89 4.80 11.39
N GLY A 90 2.04 3.46 11.52
CA GLY A 90 1.01 2.55 11.97
C GLY A 90 -0.12 2.30 10.96
N GLY A 91 -0.02 2.84 9.74
CA GLY A 91 -1.06 2.70 8.70
C GLY A 91 -1.15 1.32 8.08
N PHE A 92 -0.08 0.53 8.17
CA PHE A 92 -0.01 -0.82 7.63
C PHE A 92 0.43 -1.82 8.69
N GLN A 93 -0.26 -2.96 8.73
CA GLN A 93 0.18 -4.18 9.42
C GLN A 93 0.85 -5.08 8.39
N CYS A 94 2.09 -5.45 8.64
CA CYS A 94 2.94 -6.17 7.70
C CYS A 94 3.51 -7.43 8.34
N GLY A 95 3.91 -8.37 7.50
CA GLY A 95 4.58 -9.57 7.99
C GLY A 95 5.31 -10.32 6.89
N ILE A 96 6.28 -11.12 7.33
CA ILE A 96 6.90 -12.18 6.56
C ILE A 96 6.49 -13.48 7.24
N ILE A 97 5.59 -14.24 6.64
CA ILE A 97 4.92 -15.35 7.31
C ILE A 97 5.25 -16.69 6.69
N LYS A 98 5.34 -17.70 7.55
CA LYS A 98 5.52 -19.09 7.17
C LYS A 98 4.20 -19.82 7.32
N LEU A 99 3.68 -20.30 6.21
CA LEU A 99 2.50 -21.15 6.12
C LEU A 99 2.91 -22.59 5.87
N PRO A 100 2.03 -23.60 6.07
CA PRO A 100 2.38 -25.01 5.93
C PRO A 100 2.95 -25.39 4.55
N ASN A 101 2.56 -24.68 3.50
CA ASN A 101 2.89 -25.01 2.11
C ASN A 101 3.57 -23.86 1.34
N ARG A 102 3.78 -22.71 1.95
CA ARG A 102 4.43 -21.55 1.33
C ARG A 102 4.94 -20.56 2.37
N THR A 103 5.79 -19.65 1.90
CA THR A 103 6.12 -18.41 2.61
C THR A 103 5.60 -17.22 1.81
N GLU A 104 5.34 -16.12 2.47
CA GLU A 104 4.91 -14.88 1.81
C GLU A 104 5.30 -13.66 2.64
N ALA A 105 5.45 -12.53 1.98
CA ALA A 105 5.53 -11.23 2.62
C ALA A 105 4.35 -10.38 2.18
N GLY A 106 3.74 -9.65 3.11
CA GLY A 106 2.60 -8.81 2.78
C GLY A 106 2.35 -7.70 3.78
N CYS A 107 1.50 -6.75 3.37
CA CYS A 107 1.04 -5.66 4.21
C CYS A 107 -0.47 -5.48 4.03
N GLN A 108 -1.19 -5.23 5.10
CA GLN A 108 -2.60 -4.86 5.13
C GLN A 108 -2.77 -3.45 5.66
N GLY A 109 -3.64 -2.67 5.00
CA GLY A 109 -3.94 -1.29 5.30
C GLY A 109 -4.62 -0.63 4.11
N SER A 110 -5.06 0.61 4.27
CA SER A 110 -5.70 1.36 3.20
C SER A 110 -4.66 1.96 2.26
N THR A 111 -4.78 1.67 0.96
CA THR A 111 -3.94 2.23 -0.10
C THR A 111 -4.79 2.63 -1.31
N SER A 112 -4.29 3.49 -2.18
CA SER A 112 -4.97 3.94 -3.40
C SER A 112 -3.96 4.11 -4.53
N PRO A 113 -4.30 3.79 -5.80
CA PRO A 113 -5.58 3.22 -6.26
C PRO A 113 -5.69 1.72 -5.98
N VAL A 114 -6.91 1.22 -5.79
CA VAL A 114 -7.20 -0.22 -5.73
C VAL A 114 -7.75 -0.66 -7.09
N PRO A 115 -7.22 -1.72 -7.71
CA PRO A 115 -7.73 -2.23 -8.97
C PRO A 115 -9.14 -2.82 -8.81
N PRO A 116 -9.89 -2.98 -9.93
CA PRO A 116 -11.20 -3.62 -9.90
C PRO A 116 -11.15 -4.99 -9.22
N ARG A 117 -12.16 -5.27 -8.39
CA ARG A 117 -12.28 -6.55 -7.68
C ARG A 117 -12.44 -7.70 -8.68
N PRO A 118 -11.62 -8.76 -8.59
CA PRO A 118 -11.81 -9.97 -9.39
C PRO A 118 -13.12 -10.67 -9.08
N ALA A 119 -13.73 -11.32 -10.09
CA ALA A 119 -15.03 -11.97 -9.95
C ALA A 119 -15.01 -13.18 -8.97
N ASP A 120 -13.87 -13.78 -8.78
CA ASP A 120 -13.62 -14.91 -7.87
C ASP A 120 -13.31 -14.50 -6.43
N CYS A 121 -13.10 -13.20 -6.17
CA CYS A 121 -12.92 -12.71 -4.81
C CYS A 121 -14.26 -12.50 -4.12
N MET A 122 -14.63 -13.40 -3.21
CA MET A 122 -15.91 -13.41 -2.50
C MET A 122 -15.88 -12.74 -1.13
N VAL A 123 -14.70 -12.28 -0.69
CA VAL A 123 -14.47 -11.60 0.59
C VAL A 123 -13.89 -10.20 0.35
N ASP A 124 -13.29 -9.55 1.34
CA ASP A 124 -12.74 -8.21 1.18
C ASP A 124 -11.61 -8.18 0.15
N TRP A 125 -11.57 -7.12 -0.64
CA TRP A 125 -10.62 -6.90 -1.71
C TRP A 125 -9.90 -5.58 -1.58
N GLY A 126 -8.59 -5.61 -1.85
CA GLY A 126 -7.80 -4.40 -1.98
C GLY A 126 -7.28 -3.80 -0.66
N HIS A 127 -7.52 -4.46 0.47
CA HIS A 127 -7.02 -4.04 1.79
C HIS A 127 -5.62 -4.57 2.10
N GLY A 128 -4.82 -4.87 1.09
CA GLY A 128 -3.46 -5.32 1.25
C GLY A 128 -2.85 -5.83 -0.04
N ILE A 129 -1.53 -5.94 -0.04
CA ILE A 129 -0.72 -6.49 -1.13
C ILE A 129 0.23 -7.51 -0.53
N ARG A 130 0.46 -8.62 -1.23
CA ARG A 130 1.41 -9.66 -0.85
C ARG A 130 2.24 -10.13 -2.04
N VAL A 131 3.37 -10.73 -1.73
CA VAL A 131 4.21 -11.52 -2.65
C VAL A 131 4.45 -12.89 -2.03
N GLU A 132 4.15 -13.94 -2.79
CA GLU A 132 4.36 -15.34 -2.40
C GLU A 132 5.72 -15.85 -2.90
N ASN A 133 6.12 -17.06 -2.48
CA ASN A 133 7.45 -17.61 -2.80
C ASN A 133 7.68 -17.87 -4.29
N ASP A 134 6.65 -18.09 -5.08
CA ASP A 134 6.73 -18.46 -6.51
C ASP A 134 5.88 -17.58 -7.43
N GLY A 135 5.27 -16.52 -6.88
CA GLY A 135 4.35 -15.67 -7.61
C GLY A 135 4.78 -14.21 -7.73
N GLU A 136 4.07 -13.50 -8.58
CA GLU A 136 4.11 -12.04 -8.63
C GLU A 136 3.36 -11.43 -7.44
N ALA A 137 3.71 -10.20 -7.10
CA ALA A 137 2.96 -9.48 -6.06
C ALA A 137 1.55 -9.14 -6.54
N SER A 138 0.57 -9.30 -5.65
CA SER A 138 -0.84 -9.09 -5.98
C SER A 138 -1.62 -8.51 -4.80
N PHE A 139 -2.73 -7.83 -5.12
CA PHE A 139 -3.69 -7.42 -4.12
C PHE A 139 -4.34 -8.63 -3.46
N MET A 140 -4.68 -8.48 -2.20
CA MET A 140 -5.25 -9.56 -1.40
C MET A 140 -6.76 -9.63 -1.53
N CYS A 141 -7.24 -10.87 -1.60
CA CYS A 141 -8.62 -11.25 -1.34
C CYS A 141 -8.64 -11.94 0.03
N ALA A 142 -8.96 -11.23 1.10
CA ALA A 142 -8.87 -11.73 2.46
C ALA A 142 -10.01 -11.20 3.34
N GLY A 143 -10.67 -12.07 4.09
CA GLY A 143 -11.80 -11.72 4.96
C GLY A 143 -11.39 -11.41 6.40
N GLY A 144 -10.21 -10.82 6.60
CA GLY A 144 -9.72 -10.46 7.93
C GLY A 144 -8.24 -10.08 7.93
N LEU A 145 -7.70 -9.87 9.12
CA LEU A 145 -6.28 -9.57 9.31
C LEU A 145 -5.44 -10.84 9.12
N VAL A 146 -4.41 -10.75 8.28
CA VAL A 146 -3.46 -11.85 7.99
C VAL A 146 -2.11 -11.55 8.61
N TYR A 147 -1.66 -10.29 8.52
CA TYR A 147 -0.32 -9.87 8.93
C TYR A 147 -0.34 -9.25 10.32
N THR A 148 -0.68 -10.06 11.32
CA THR A 148 -0.63 -9.71 12.73
C THR A 148 -0.27 -10.94 13.56
N SER A 149 0.49 -10.73 14.63
CA SER A 149 0.79 -11.79 15.61
C SER A 149 -0.43 -12.25 16.41
N GLY A 150 -1.51 -11.44 16.41
CA GLY A 150 -2.76 -11.73 17.12
C GLY A 150 -2.70 -11.49 18.64
N GLY A 151 -1.69 -10.78 19.13
CA GLY A 151 -1.59 -10.35 20.51
C GLY A 151 -2.54 -9.20 20.86
N ASP A 152 -2.68 -8.90 22.16
CA ASP A 152 -3.48 -7.78 22.67
C ASP A 152 -2.81 -6.42 22.38
N GLU A 153 -1.48 -6.41 22.24
CA GLU A 153 -0.70 -5.24 21.87
C GLU A 153 -0.43 -5.22 20.35
N PRO A 154 -0.38 -4.04 19.73
CA PRO A 154 0.04 -3.91 18.33
C PRO A 154 1.45 -4.46 18.10
N ASP A 155 1.67 -5.07 16.94
CA ASP A 155 3.00 -5.50 16.54
C ASP A 155 3.96 -4.31 16.48
N ALA A 156 5.23 -4.55 16.83
CA ALA A 156 6.25 -3.49 16.91
C ALA A 156 6.44 -2.80 15.55
N ALA A 157 6.59 -1.47 15.56
CA ALA A 157 6.87 -0.73 14.34
C ALA A 157 8.29 -1.01 13.82
N LEU A 158 8.43 -1.27 12.52
CA LEU A 158 9.72 -1.30 11.85
C LEU A 158 10.12 0.16 11.55
N PRO A 159 11.17 0.71 12.21
CA PRO A 159 11.51 2.12 12.08
C PRO A 159 11.79 2.55 10.64
N ALA A 160 11.50 3.81 10.32
CA ALA A 160 11.79 4.37 9.00
C ALA A 160 13.28 4.22 8.63
N GLY A 161 13.54 3.73 7.43
CA GLY A 161 14.88 3.41 6.94
C GLY A 161 15.42 2.04 7.38
N ALA A 162 14.69 1.32 8.23
CA ALA A 162 15.07 -0.03 8.64
C ALA A 162 14.70 -1.09 7.60
N LYS A 163 15.33 -2.26 7.73
CA LYS A 163 15.06 -3.44 6.90
C LYS A 163 14.91 -4.67 7.79
N LEU A 164 13.99 -5.53 7.43
CA LEU A 164 13.78 -6.85 8.00
C LEU A 164 13.93 -7.89 6.89
N THR A 165 14.96 -8.74 6.99
CA THR A 165 15.21 -9.82 6.01
C THR A 165 15.02 -11.15 6.71
N LYS A 166 13.99 -11.90 6.31
CA LYS A 166 13.61 -13.21 6.87
C LYS A 166 12.96 -14.09 5.81
N LEU A 167 13.10 -15.40 5.93
CA LEU A 167 12.41 -16.40 5.10
C LEU A 167 12.55 -16.20 3.56
N GLY A 168 13.62 -15.56 3.09
CA GLY A 168 13.82 -15.25 1.68
C GLY A 168 13.12 -13.98 1.19
N TYR A 169 12.69 -13.13 2.11
CA TYR A 169 12.09 -11.82 1.81
C TYR A 169 12.81 -10.70 2.54
N THR A 170 12.88 -9.55 1.90
CA THR A 170 13.36 -8.31 2.48
C THR A 170 12.26 -7.26 2.45
N CYS A 171 11.82 -6.82 3.63
CA CYS A 171 10.92 -5.68 3.80
C CYS A 171 11.71 -4.46 4.29
N SER A 172 11.43 -3.29 3.73
CA SER A 172 12.03 -2.01 4.13
C SER A 172 10.97 -0.93 4.26
N THR A 173 11.23 0.03 5.12
CA THR A 173 10.30 1.12 5.43
C THR A 173 10.87 2.48 5.11
N THR A 174 10.02 3.40 4.71
CA THR A 174 10.24 4.84 4.77
C THR A 174 9.33 5.43 5.85
N ALA A 175 9.21 6.75 5.93
CA ALA A 175 8.29 7.38 6.89
C ALA A 175 6.83 6.97 6.69
N THR A 176 6.41 6.71 5.43
CA THR A 176 4.99 6.49 5.06
C THR A 176 4.78 5.29 4.13
N ALA A 177 5.83 4.59 3.73
CA ALA A 177 5.71 3.47 2.80
C ALA A 177 6.47 2.24 3.28
N VAL A 178 5.98 1.08 2.87
CA VAL A 178 6.63 -0.22 3.05
C VAL A 178 6.89 -0.83 1.68
N THR A 179 8.10 -1.36 1.49
CA THR A 179 8.47 -2.15 0.31
C THR A 179 8.88 -3.54 0.77
N CYS A 180 8.26 -4.58 0.23
CA CYS A 180 8.67 -5.97 0.45
C CYS A 180 9.02 -6.63 -0.88
N THR A 181 10.11 -7.38 -0.89
CA THR A 181 10.65 -8.07 -2.08
C THR A 181 10.93 -9.52 -1.73
N ASN A 182 10.60 -10.43 -2.62
CA ASN A 182 11.11 -11.78 -2.61
C ASN A 182 12.55 -11.76 -3.16
N ASP A 183 13.50 -12.18 -2.35
CA ASP A 183 14.94 -12.05 -2.65
C ASP A 183 15.38 -12.98 -3.79
N GLU A 184 14.64 -14.06 -4.06
CA GLU A 184 14.94 -15.01 -5.12
C GLU A 184 14.39 -14.56 -6.47
N THR A 185 13.11 -14.16 -6.52
CA THR A 185 12.42 -13.81 -7.77
C THR A 185 12.53 -12.34 -8.13
N SER A 186 12.88 -11.48 -7.17
CA SER A 186 12.84 -10.02 -7.27
C SER A 186 11.45 -9.43 -7.48
N HIS A 187 10.39 -10.23 -7.40
CA HIS A 187 9.02 -9.74 -7.33
C HIS A 187 8.74 -9.11 -5.97
N GLY A 188 7.88 -8.13 -5.97
CA GLY A 188 7.58 -7.42 -4.74
C GLY A 188 6.53 -6.34 -4.91
N PHE A 189 6.38 -5.56 -3.86
CA PHE A 189 5.47 -4.43 -3.86
C PHE A 189 6.01 -3.27 -3.02
N THR A 190 5.52 -2.09 -3.33
CA THR A 190 5.59 -0.92 -2.46
C THR A 190 4.18 -0.46 -2.17
N VAL A 191 3.88 -0.16 -0.92
CA VAL A 191 2.57 0.33 -0.47
C VAL A 191 2.72 1.57 0.41
N ALA A 192 1.87 2.57 0.15
CA ALA A 192 1.67 3.78 0.93
C ALA A 192 0.18 4.13 0.92
N PRO A 193 -0.32 5.05 1.77
CA PRO A 193 -1.74 5.39 1.80
C PRO A 193 -2.31 5.89 0.47
N ASP A 194 -1.52 6.64 -0.29
CA ASP A 194 -1.89 7.32 -1.54
C ASP A 194 -1.27 6.71 -2.80
N SER A 195 -0.48 5.65 -2.66
CA SER A 195 0.19 5.00 -3.78
C SER A 195 0.54 3.55 -3.50
N ASN A 196 0.58 2.77 -4.56
CA ASN A 196 1.07 1.39 -4.51
C ASN A 196 1.67 0.98 -5.85
N LYS A 197 2.50 -0.03 -5.82
CA LYS A 197 3.14 -0.62 -7.00
C LYS A 197 3.46 -2.08 -6.73
N THR A 198 3.17 -2.94 -7.69
CA THR A 198 3.70 -4.31 -7.79
C THR A 198 4.77 -4.39 -8.88
N PHE A 199 5.75 -5.25 -8.71
CA PHE A 199 6.88 -5.41 -9.65
C PHE A 199 7.47 -6.82 -9.60
#